data_641f3c1becaae2bf2b6b8ba876cbd2e2
#
_entry.id   641f3c1becaae2bf2b6b8ba876cbd2e2
#
_cell.length_a   1.000
_cell.length_b   1.000
_cell.length_c   1.000
_cell.angle_alpha   90.00
_cell.angle_beta   90.00
_cell.angle_gamma   90.00
#
_symmetry.space_group_name_H-M   'P 1'
#
loop_
_entity.id
_entity.type
_entity.pdbx_description
1 polymer ?
#
loop_
_entity_poly.entity_id
_entity_poly.type
_entity_poly.pdbx_seq_one_letter_code
_entity_poly.pdbx_strand_id
1 'polypeptide(L)'
;MKTSYALIAAMSRNRIIGRGDDIPWVAKGEQALFKKITSGGTVIMGRKTFDSIGRPLPKRHNIVITRQPRGDADQLDFCGSVEAALELAATIARPIFVIGGGEIYARTIDHASALHLTTIDIDVEGDVYFPTFDETAFNLVDTQHFETNLKYSYRHYTAKS
;
A
#
# COMPACT_ATOMS: atom_id res chain seq x y z
N MET A 1 4.07 -4.75 -22.40
CA MET A 1 3.78 -3.51 -21.66
C MET A 1 3.93 -3.76 -20.17
N LYS A 2 4.54 -2.82 -19.48
CA LYS A 2 4.62 -2.91 -18.02
C LYS A 2 3.25 -2.61 -17.41
N THR A 3 2.89 -3.40 -16.40
CA THR A 3 1.69 -3.14 -15.62
C THR A 3 1.86 -1.87 -14.80
N SER A 4 0.93 -0.92 -14.92
CA SER A 4 0.93 0.31 -14.14
C SER A 4 0.29 0.07 -12.78
N TYR A 5 0.95 0.49 -11.72
CA TYR A 5 0.44 0.33 -10.36
C TYR A 5 0.94 1.45 -9.44
N ALA A 6 0.20 1.69 -8.39
CA ALA A 6 0.56 2.63 -7.34
C ALA A 6 0.89 1.89 -6.04
N LEU A 7 1.76 2.50 -5.22
CA LEU A 7 1.89 2.10 -3.82
C LEU A 7 1.05 3.05 -2.97
N ILE A 8 0.41 2.54 -1.94
CA ILE A 8 -0.27 3.34 -0.94
C ILE A 8 0.18 2.91 0.45
N ALA A 9 0.61 3.86 1.27
CA ALA A 9 1.14 3.60 2.60
C ALA A 9 0.92 4.78 3.54
N ALA A 10 0.83 4.49 4.83
CA ALA A 10 0.93 5.47 5.90
C ALA A 10 2.18 5.15 6.71
N MET A 11 2.96 6.17 7.05
CA MET A 11 4.20 6.02 7.81
C MET A 11 4.36 7.17 8.80
N SER A 12 5.15 6.93 9.85
CA SER A 12 5.59 8.01 10.74
C SER A 12 6.61 8.92 10.06
N ARG A 13 6.97 10.04 10.71
CA ARG A 13 8.05 10.92 10.19
C ARG A 13 9.36 10.16 9.99
N ASN A 14 9.68 9.23 10.87
CA ASN A 14 10.87 8.39 10.76
C ASN A 14 10.64 7.13 9.93
N ARG A 15 9.60 7.11 9.12
CA ARG A 15 9.29 6.12 8.07
C ARG A 15 8.91 4.74 8.60
N ILE A 16 8.46 4.63 9.84
CA ILE A 16 7.98 3.38 10.40
C ILE A 16 6.56 3.11 9.88
N ILE A 17 6.33 1.90 9.39
CA ILE A 17 5.01 1.42 8.93
C ILE A 17 4.49 0.25 9.77
N GLY A 18 5.31 -0.29 10.65
CA GLY A 18 4.90 -1.37 11.53
C GLY A 18 5.86 -1.58 12.69
N ARG A 19 5.32 -2.19 13.74
CA ARG A 19 6.07 -2.64 14.91
C ARG A 19 5.56 -4.04 15.26
N GLY A 20 6.35 -5.06 14.89
CA GLY A 20 5.86 -6.43 14.91
C GLY A 20 4.70 -6.58 13.94
N ASP A 21 3.56 -7.09 14.40
CA ASP A 21 2.35 -7.26 13.59
C ASP A 21 1.41 -6.05 13.64
N ASP A 22 1.75 -5.01 14.39
CA ASP A 22 0.89 -3.86 14.62
C ASP A 22 1.37 -2.60 13.92
N ILE A 23 0.45 -1.66 13.72
CA ILE A 23 0.74 -0.29 13.31
C ILE A 23 0.81 0.53 14.59
N PRO A 24 1.94 1.25 14.87
CA PRO A 24 2.17 1.85 16.18
C PRO A 24 1.53 3.24 16.38
N TRP A 25 0.42 3.50 15.70
CA TRP A 25 -0.36 4.73 15.90
C TRP A 25 -1.81 4.50 15.52
N VAL A 26 -2.66 5.45 15.95
CA VAL A 26 -4.03 5.57 15.46
C VAL A 26 -4.23 7.02 15.02
N ALA A 27 -4.39 7.23 13.72
CA ALA A 27 -4.67 8.55 13.13
C ALA A 27 -6.08 8.55 12.57
N LYS A 28 -6.99 9.27 13.22
CA LYS A 28 -8.40 9.29 12.79
C LYS A 28 -8.55 9.90 11.41
N GLY A 29 -9.32 9.24 10.56
CA GLY A 29 -9.55 9.68 9.19
C GLY A 29 -8.62 9.06 8.16
N GLU A 30 -7.47 8.52 8.58
CA GLU A 30 -6.50 7.93 7.66
C GLU A 30 -7.06 6.68 6.97
N GLN A 31 -7.76 5.82 7.71
CA GLN A 31 -8.37 4.62 7.13
C GLN A 31 -9.48 4.97 6.15
N ALA A 32 -10.24 6.03 6.39
CA ALA A 32 -11.26 6.49 5.46
C ALA A 32 -10.64 7.01 4.16
N LEU A 33 -9.52 7.70 4.25
CA LEU A 33 -8.75 8.17 3.09
C LEU A 33 -8.24 6.98 2.28
N PHE A 34 -7.66 5.99 2.93
CA PHE A 34 -7.21 4.76 2.28
C PHE A 34 -8.35 4.07 1.53
N LYS A 35 -9.50 3.91 2.18
CA LYS A 35 -10.68 3.30 1.57
C LYS A 35 -11.16 4.10 0.34
N LYS A 36 -11.20 5.42 0.46
CA LYS A 36 -11.61 6.30 -0.63
C LYS A 36 -10.73 6.13 -1.86
N ILE A 37 -9.40 6.08 -1.66
CA ILE A 37 -8.44 5.97 -2.75
C ILE A 37 -8.51 4.60 -3.41
N THR A 38 -8.63 3.52 -2.64
CA THR A 38 -8.52 2.15 -3.15
C THR A 38 -9.85 1.53 -3.59
N SER A 39 -11.00 2.08 -3.21
CA SER A 39 -12.30 1.51 -3.56
C SER A 39 -12.48 1.36 -5.07
N GLY A 40 -12.97 0.20 -5.49
CA GLY A 40 -13.14 -0.15 -6.90
C GLY A 40 -11.87 -0.66 -7.56
N GLY A 41 -10.74 -0.64 -6.87
CA GLY A 41 -9.47 -1.10 -7.39
C GLY A 41 -9.13 -2.54 -7.04
N THR A 42 -7.93 -2.94 -7.44
CA THR A 42 -7.29 -4.20 -7.04
C THR A 42 -6.21 -3.88 -6.03
N VAL A 43 -6.23 -4.55 -4.88
CA VAL A 43 -5.21 -4.38 -3.84
C VAL A 43 -4.32 -5.61 -3.78
N ILE A 44 -3.01 -5.39 -3.78
CA ILE A 44 -1.99 -6.44 -3.70
C ILE A 44 -1.28 -6.31 -2.35
N MET A 45 -1.16 -7.40 -1.63
CA MET A 45 -0.58 -7.41 -0.31
C MET A 45 0.17 -8.70 -0.03
N GLY A 46 1.08 -8.66 0.93
CA GLY A 46 1.72 -9.85 1.46
C GLY A 46 0.80 -10.59 2.43
N ARG A 47 1.14 -11.85 2.71
CA ARG A 47 0.35 -12.72 3.60
C ARG A 47 0.18 -12.13 5.00
N LYS A 48 1.26 -11.57 5.58
CA LYS A 48 1.18 -11.01 6.94
C LYS A 48 0.21 -9.83 7.03
N THR A 49 0.19 -9.00 6.00
CA THR A 49 -0.76 -7.88 5.92
C THR A 49 -2.18 -8.40 5.84
N PHE A 50 -2.41 -9.42 5.00
CA PHE A 50 -3.73 -10.03 4.87
C PHE A 50 -4.20 -10.65 6.19
N ASP A 51 -3.33 -11.39 6.87
CA ASP A 51 -3.67 -12.02 8.15
C ASP A 51 -3.96 -10.97 9.23
N SER A 52 -3.27 -9.84 9.20
CA SER A 52 -3.51 -8.71 10.11
C SER A 52 -4.88 -8.05 9.86
N ILE A 53 -5.26 -7.89 8.59
CA ILE A 53 -6.58 -7.36 8.23
C ILE A 53 -7.68 -8.36 8.60
N GLY A 54 -7.42 -9.65 8.44
CA GLY A 54 -8.29 -10.75 8.86
C GLY A 54 -9.37 -11.14 7.86
N ARG A 55 -9.56 -10.38 6.79
CA ARG A 55 -10.58 -10.65 5.76
C ARG A 55 -10.26 -9.87 4.49
N PRO A 56 -10.80 -10.27 3.31
CA PRO A 56 -10.68 -9.46 2.11
C PRO A 56 -11.30 -8.08 2.31
N LEU A 57 -10.65 -7.06 1.75
CA LEU A 57 -11.19 -5.70 1.79
C LEU A 57 -12.41 -5.62 0.86
N PRO A 58 -13.56 -5.12 1.34
CA PRO A 58 -14.78 -5.06 0.54
C PRO A 58 -14.66 -4.04 -0.59
N LYS A 59 -15.40 -4.23 -1.68
CA LYS A 59 -15.45 -3.36 -2.86
C LYS A 59 -14.12 -3.26 -3.61
N ARG A 60 -13.23 -4.21 -3.39
CA ARG A 60 -11.92 -4.29 -4.04
C ARG A 60 -11.63 -5.73 -4.38
N HIS A 61 -10.87 -5.95 -5.44
CA HIS A 61 -10.33 -7.27 -5.69
C HIS A 61 -9.04 -7.42 -4.89
N ASN A 62 -8.90 -8.50 -4.13
CA ASN A 62 -7.76 -8.73 -3.23
C ASN A 62 -6.85 -9.80 -3.80
N ILE A 63 -5.56 -9.51 -3.91
CA ILE A 63 -4.53 -10.47 -4.32
C ILE A 63 -3.50 -10.54 -3.20
N VAL A 64 -3.29 -11.73 -2.68
CA VAL A 64 -2.37 -11.98 -1.57
C VAL A 64 -1.17 -12.79 -2.08
N ILE A 65 0.02 -12.28 -1.82
CA ILE A 65 1.28 -12.95 -2.20
C ILE A 65 1.68 -13.85 -1.03
N THR A 66 1.77 -15.16 -1.29
CA THR A 66 2.15 -16.15 -0.29
C THR A 66 2.83 -17.34 -0.95
N ARG A 67 3.82 -17.93 -0.24
CA ARG A 67 4.48 -19.15 -0.69
C ARG A 67 3.61 -20.39 -0.47
N GLN A 68 2.60 -20.28 0.37
CA GLN A 68 1.66 -21.38 0.65
C GLN A 68 0.27 -20.93 0.22
N PRO A 69 -0.09 -21.14 -1.07
CA PRO A 69 -1.38 -20.69 -1.55
C PRO A 69 -2.54 -21.32 -0.79
N ARG A 70 -3.51 -20.49 -0.47
CA ARG A 70 -4.79 -20.91 0.10
C ARG A 70 -5.80 -20.96 -1.06
N GLY A 71 -6.96 -21.55 -0.82
CA GLY A 71 -8.01 -21.55 -1.84
C GLY A 71 -8.54 -20.17 -2.15
N ASP A 72 -8.72 -19.88 -3.43
CA ASP A 72 -9.30 -18.62 -3.88
C ASP A 72 -10.76 -18.52 -3.50
N ALA A 73 -11.27 -17.30 -3.36
CA ALA A 73 -12.65 -17.02 -3.03
C ALA A 73 -13.13 -15.81 -3.82
N ASP A 74 -14.38 -15.40 -3.64
CA ASP A 74 -14.92 -14.23 -4.33
C ASP A 74 -14.11 -12.98 -3.98
N GLN A 75 -13.62 -12.25 -5.00
CA GLN A 75 -12.77 -11.06 -4.86
C GLN A 75 -11.48 -11.32 -4.09
N LEU A 76 -10.98 -12.58 -4.10
CA LEU A 76 -9.76 -12.96 -3.38
C LEU A 76 -9.00 -14.03 -4.15
N ASP A 77 -7.76 -13.71 -4.52
CA ASP A 77 -6.82 -14.64 -5.15
C ASP A 77 -5.51 -14.71 -4.37
N PHE A 78 -4.84 -15.84 -4.45
CA PHE A 78 -3.51 -16.04 -3.86
C PHE A 78 -2.51 -16.33 -4.96
N CYS A 79 -1.36 -15.66 -4.90
CA CYS A 79 -0.27 -15.81 -5.87
C CYS A 79 1.05 -16.05 -5.16
N GLY A 80 1.98 -16.72 -5.84
CA GLY A 80 3.27 -17.07 -5.26
C GLY A 80 4.37 -16.01 -5.39
N SER A 81 4.15 -14.95 -6.16
CA SER A 81 5.16 -13.91 -6.40
C SER A 81 4.53 -12.57 -6.71
N VAL A 82 5.33 -11.51 -6.60
CA VAL A 82 4.92 -10.16 -7.04
C VAL A 82 4.58 -10.15 -8.52
N GLU A 83 5.41 -10.81 -9.34
CA GLU A 83 5.21 -10.85 -10.78
C GLU A 83 3.89 -11.52 -11.15
N ALA A 84 3.59 -12.66 -10.53
CA ALA A 84 2.31 -13.36 -10.75
C ALA A 84 1.12 -12.51 -10.32
N ALA A 85 1.25 -11.79 -9.20
CA ALA A 85 0.19 -10.92 -8.70
C ALA A 85 -0.08 -9.76 -9.66
N LEU A 86 0.97 -9.13 -10.19
CA LEU A 86 0.83 -8.04 -11.15
C LEU A 86 0.25 -8.52 -12.49
N GLU A 87 0.65 -9.69 -12.96
CA GLU A 87 0.07 -10.28 -14.18
C GLU A 87 -1.42 -10.54 -14.01
N LEU A 88 -1.82 -11.13 -12.90
CA LEU A 88 -3.23 -11.37 -12.61
C LEU A 88 -4.00 -10.06 -12.50
N ALA A 89 -3.46 -9.08 -11.78
CA ALA A 89 -4.10 -7.78 -11.61
C ALA A 89 -4.33 -7.08 -12.94
N ALA A 90 -3.38 -7.20 -13.88
CA ALA A 90 -3.53 -6.61 -15.22
C ALA A 90 -4.74 -7.18 -15.97
N THR A 91 -5.09 -8.44 -15.76
CA THR A 91 -6.27 -9.05 -16.42
C THR A 91 -7.59 -8.57 -15.84
N ILE A 92 -7.58 -8.03 -14.63
CA ILE A 92 -8.80 -7.58 -13.94
C ILE A 92 -9.22 -6.18 -14.41
N ALA A 93 -8.28 -5.40 -14.97
CA ALA A 93 -8.54 -4.08 -15.56
C ALA A 93 -9.13 -3.05 -14.59
N ARG A 94 -8.67 -3.06 -13.34
CA ARG A 94 -8.97 -2.04 -12.33
C ARG A 94 -7.67 -1.35 -11.93
N PRO A 95 -7.73 -0.12 -11.34
CA PRO A 95 -6.53 0.50 -10.77
C PRO A 95 -5.88 -0.42 -9.74
N ILE A 96 -4.56 -0.53 -9.77
CA ILE A 96 -3.81 -1.46 -8.94
C ILE A 96 -3.08 -0.70 -7.84
N PHE A 97 -3.27 -1.12 -6.59
CA PHE A 97 -2.63 -0.54 -5.41
C PHE A 97 -1.89 -1.63 -4.64
N VAL A 98 -0.60 -1.40 -4.41
CA VAL A 98 0.21 -2.25 -3.53
C VAL A 98 0.10 -1.68 -2.11
N ILE A 99 -0.39 -2.48 -1.19
CA ILE A 99 -0.75 -2.00 0.15
C ILE A 99 0.12 -2.54 1.28
N GLY A 100 1.20 -3.22 0.94
CA GLY A 100 2.21 -3.63 1.92
C GLY A 100 2.37 -5.13 2.05
N GLY A 101 3.14 -5.63 3.00
CA GLY A 101 3.99 -4.80 3.91
C GLY A 101 5.32 -4.37 3.36
N GLY A 102 6.26 -4.15 4.30
CA GLY A 102 7.55 -3.56 3.97
C GLY A 102 8.32 -4.27 2.87
N GLU A 103 8.35 -5.60 2.89
CA GLU A 103 9.04 -6.39 1.86
C GLU A 103 8.39 -6.18 0.48
N ILE A 104 7.06 -6.16 0.43
CA ILE A 104 6.34 -5.96 -0.84
C ILE A 104 6.55 -4.55 -1.37
N TYR A 105 6.51 -3.54 -0.51
CA TYR A 105 6.83 -2.17 -0.90
C TYR A 105 8.26 -2.08 -1.47
N ALA A 106 9.24 -2.69 -0.80
CA ALA A 106 10.63 -2.65 -1.25
C ALA A 106 10.82 -3.28 -2.63
N ARG A 107 10.07 -4.35 -2.93
CA ARG A 107 10.14 -5.05 -4.23
C ARG A 107 9.42 -4.32 -5.35
N THR A 108 8.53 -3.39 -5.04
CA THR A 108 7.65 -2.77 -6.04
C THR A 108 7.91 -1.29 -6.27
N ILE A 109 8.59 -0.61 -5.34
CA ILE A 109 8.72 0.85 -5.39
C ILE A 109 9.49 1.35 -6.61
N ASP A 110 10.48 0.63 -7.08
CA ASP A 110 11.35 1.09 -8.18
C ASP A 110 10.61 1.24 -9.51
N HIS A 111 9.53 0.50 -9.69
CA HIS A 111 8.75 0.52 -10.94
C HIS A 111 7.32 1.03 -10.76
N ALA A 112 7.02 1.60 -9.59
CA ALA A 112 5.71 2.15 -9.32
C ALA A 112 5.42 3.35 -10.20
N SER A 113 4.20 3.44 -10.71
CA SER A 113 3.73 4.59 -11.51
C SER A 113 3.31 5.76 -10.64
N ALA A 114 2.92 5.49 -9.40
CA ALA A 114 2.46 6.51 -8.47
C ALA A 114 2.68 6.05 -7.03
N LEU A 115 2.78 7.02 -6.13
CA LEU A 115 2.83 6.79 -4.70
C LEU A 115 1.75 7.63 -4.03
N HIS A 116 1.00 7.00 -3.12
CA HIS A 116 0.08 7.69 -2.23
C HIS A 116 0.62 7.52 -0.82
N LEU A 117 1.31 8.55 -0.31
CA LEU A 117 1.99 8.49 0.98
C LEU A 117 1.36 9.41 1.99
N THR A 118 0.92 8.85 3.11
CA THR A 118 0.49 9.61 4.27
C THR A 118 1.61 9.56 5.29
N THR A 119 2.07 10.74 5.72
CA THR A 119 3.08 10.87 6.78
C THR A 119 2.41 11.38 8.03
N ILE A 120 2.44 10.56 9.07
CA ILE A 120 1.91 10.93 10.39
C ILE A 120 2.98 11.73 11.11
N ASP A 121 2.61 12.88 11.66
CA ASP A 121 3.55 13.85 12.25
C ASP A 121 3.96 13.43 13.65
N ILE A 122 4.49 12.21 13.77
CA ILE A 122 5.06 11.65 15.00
C ILE A 122 6.25 10.78 14.65
N ASP A 123 7.17 10.62 15.59
CA ASP A 123 8.23 9.63 15.54
C ASP A 123 7.82 8.46 16.44
N VAL A 124 7.99 7.25 15.99
CA VAL A 124 7.61 6.05 16.74
C VAL A 124 8.74 5.03 16.67
N GLU A 125 8.76 4.12 17.64
CA GLU A 125 9.63 2.95 17.58
C GLU A 125 8.94 1.87 16.73
N GLY A 126 9.72 1.17 15.95
CA GLY A 126 9.24 0.07 15.13
C GLY A 126 10.36 -0.58 14.36
N ASP A 127 10.03 -1.69 13.70
CA ASP A 127 11.00 -2.52 13.00
C ASP A 127 10.70 -2.68 11.51
N VAL A 128 9.59 -2.13 11.04
CA VAL A 128 9.23 -2.19 9.62
C VAL A 128 9.19 -0.77 9.07
N TYR A 129 9.96 -0.55 8.00
CA TYR A 129 10.13 0.78 7.38
C TYR A 129 9.53 0.80 5.98
N PHE A 130 8.97 1.95 5.59
CA PHE A 130 8.72 2.21 4.19
C PHE A 130 10.07 2.40 3.49
N PRO A 131 10.28 1.80 2.30
CA PRO A 131 11.59 1.89 1.63
C PRO A 131 11.95 3.33 1.27
N THR A 132 13.25 3.64 1.27
CA THR A 132 13.73 4.91 0.72
C THR A 132 13.50 4.91 -0.79
N PHE A 133 13.18 6.07 -1.32
CA PHE A 133 13.03 6.24 -2.77
C PHE A 133 13.59 7.59 -3.19
N ASP A 134 13.93 7.69 -4.47
CA ASP A 134 14.44 8.93 -5.04
C ASP A 134 13.25 9.85 -5.36
N GLU A 135 13.01 10.85 -4.51
CA GLU A 135 11.91 11.78 -4.71
C GLU A 135 12.02 12.56 -6.02
N THR A 136 13.25 12.72 -6.54
CA THR A 136 13.45 13.43 -7.82
C THR A 136 12.94 12.62 -9.02
N ALA A 137 12.72 11.30 -8.85
CA ALA A 137 12.13 10.46 -9.88
C ALA A 137 10.62 10.62 -10.01
N PHE A 138 10.02 11.42 -9.13
CA PHE A 138 8.56 11.60 -9.07
C PHE A 138 8.19 13.08 -9.14
N ASN A 139 6.98 13.34 -9.63
CA ASN A 139 6.33 14.64 -9.54
C ASN A 139 5.36 14.60 -8.37
N LEU A 140 5.42 15.60 -7.49
CA LEU A 140 4.41 15.79 -6.46
C LEU A 140 3.20 16.47 -7.07
N VAL A 141 2.06 15.80 -7.16
CA VAL A 141 0.88 16.30 -7.85
C VAL A 141 -0.24 16.75 -6.92
N ASP A 142 -0.24 16.32 -5.67
CA ASP A 142 -1.22 16.75 -4.68
C ASP A 142 -0.65 16.61 -3.26
N THR A 143 -1.04 17.54 -2.39
CA THR A 143 -0.73 17.51 -0.96
C THR A 143 -1.97 17.95 -0.19
N GLN A 144 -2.36 17.16 0.81
CA GLN A 144 -3.46 17.49 1.70
C GLN A 144 -2.99 17.36 3.15
N HIS A 145 -3.36 18.32 3.98
CA HIS A 145 -3.01 18.34 5.40
C HIS A 145 -4.24 18.07 6.24
N PHE A 146 -4.09 17.22 7.24
CA PHE A 146 -5.15 16.81 8.15
C PHE A 146 -4.73 17.05 9.58
N GLU A 147 -5.69 17.44 10.41
CA GLU A 147 -5.48 17.62 11.83
C GLU A 147 -6.66 17.00 12.58
N THR A 148 -6.45 15.80 13.10
CA THR A 148 -7.45 15.05 13.85
C THR A 148 -6.91 14.81 15.27
N ASN A 149 -6.88 13.58 15.77
CA ASN A 149 -6.14 13.28 17.00
C ASN A 149 -4.61 13.38 16.80
N LEU A 150 -4.16 13.20 15.55
CA LEU A 150 -2.77 13.42 15.13
C LEU A 150 -2.79 14.28 13.86
N LYS A 151 -1.72 15.02 13.64
CA LYS A 151 -1.51 15.72 12.36
C LYS A 151 -0.92 14.73 11.37
N TYR A 152 -1.39 14.79 10.13
CA TYR A 152 -0.78 14.00 9.08
C TYR A 152 -0.97 14.69 7.73
N SER A 153 -0.11 14.33 6.79
CA SER A 153 -0.14 14.89 5.43
C SER A 153 -0.18 13.74 4.44
N TYR A 154 -1.07 13.86 3.47
CA TYR A 154 -1.15 12.95 2.33
C TYR A 154 -0.48 13.60 1.14
N ARG A 155 0.39 12.85 0.45
CA ARG A 155 1.06 13.30 -0.77
C ARG A 155 0.88 12.26 -1.88
N HIS A 156 0.47 12.75 -3.03
CA HIS A 156 0.32 11.94 -4.23
C HIS A 156 1.47 12.28 -5.20
N TYR A 157 2.25 11.28 -5.52
CA TYR A 157 3.37 11.39 -6.45
C TYR A 157 3.07 10.56 -7.70
N THR A 158 3.50 11.06 -8.86
CA THR A 158 3.49 10.28 -10.11
C THR A 158 4.91 10.15 -10.63
N ALA A 159 5.24 8.99 -11.20
CA ALA A 159 6.57 8.76 -11.73
C ALA A 159 6.83 9.66 -12.94
N LYS A 160 8.03 10.20 -13.05
CA LYS A 160 8.48 10.91 -14.24
C LYS A 160 8.69 9.92 -15.38
N SER A 161 8.37 10.35 -16.56
CA SER A 161 8.55 9.54 -17.76
C SER A 161 9.99 9.58 -18.27
#